data_4bbef71ea8aa5f018e5173fdc7b3f711
#
_entry.id   4bbef71ea8aa5f018e5173fdc7b3f711
#
_cell.length_a   1.000
_cell.length_b   1.000
_cell.length_c   1.000
_cell.angle_alpha   90.00
_cell.angle_beta   90.00
_cell.angle_gamma   90.00
#
_symmetry.space_group_name_H-M   'P 1'
#
loop_
_entity.id
_entity.type
_entity.pdbx_description
1 polymer ?
#
loop_
_entity_poly.entity_id
_entity_poly.type
_entity_poly.pdbx_seq_one_letter_code
_entity_poly.pdbx_strand_id
1 'polypeptide(L)'
;MTQLAQATISETVSRTETDFSRQAYHILHFGFSAAPILFGLDKFLNLMTNWSNYLAPWTVRFVGNAHAFMYGIGVVEIVAGILVWLKPRWGSYVVAVWLLGIIFNLLTYPGFYDVALRDFGLLLGALALGRLSEVYQKD
;
A
#
# COMPACT_ATOMS: atom_id res chain seq x y z
N MET A 1 44.69 1.73 12.90
CA MET A 1 44.06 2.20 11.67
C MET A 1 44.12 3.71 11.62
N THR A 2 44.49 4.31 10.49
CA THR A 2 44.53 5.75 10.35
C THR A 2 43.12 6.34 10.25
N GLN A 3 42.98 7.62 10.54
CA GLN A 3 41.72 8.34 10.40
C GLN A 3 41.19 8.28 8.96
N LEU A 4 42.12 8.34 7.98
CA LEU A 4 41.75 8.28 6.57
C LEU A 4 41.16 6.92 6.20
N ALA A 5 41.72 5.82 6.67
CA ALA A 5 41.20 4.48 6.43
C ALA A 5 39.82 4.30 7.09
N GLN A 6 39.62 4.81 8.30
CA GLN A 6 38.33 4.78 8.98
C GLN A 6 37.27 5.58 8.23
N ALA A 7 37.63 6.76 7.73
CA ALA A 7 36.74 7.60 6.91
C ALA A 7 36.32 6.89 5.62
N THR A 8 37.26 6.20 4.94
CA THR A 8 36.97 5.45 3.71
C THR A 8 36.03 4.28 3.99
N ILE A 9 36.25 3.53 5.07
CA ILE A 9 35.39 2.41 5.47
C ILE A 9 33.97 2.92 5.78
N SER A 10 33.87 3.98 6.57
CA SER A 10 32.59 4.60 6.94
C SER A 10 31.81 5.07 5.70
N GLU A 11 32.48 5.69 4.75
CA GLU A 11 31.88 6.14 3.49
C GLU A 11 31.37 4.95 2.66
N THR A 12 32.16 3.87 2.56
CA THR A 12 31.77 2.67 1.81
C THR A 12 30.54 2.00 2.43
N VAL A 13 30.50 1.86 3.75
CA VAL A 13 29.35 1.30 4.47
C VAL A 13 28.10 2.16 4.22
N SER A 14 28.22 3.47 4.33
CA SER A 14 27.12 4.40 4.10
C SER A 14 26.55 4.29 2.69
N ARG A 15 27.40 4.17 1.66
CA ARG A 15 26.96 3.97 0.26
C ARG A 15 26.19 2.67 0.11
N THR A 16 26.68 1.58 0.69
CA THR A 16 26.04 0.26 0.60
C THR A 16 24.65 0.30 1.23
N GLU A 17 24.52 0.89 2.42
CA GLU A 17 23.23 1.05 3.10
C GLU A 17 22.26 1.88 2.26
N THR A 18 22.71 2.98 1.65
CA THR A 18 21.89 3.83 0.79
C THR A 18 21.42 3.07 -0.44
N ASP A 19 22.28 2.25 -1.07
CA ASP A 19 21.91 1.49 -2.25
C ASP A 19 20.82 0.45 -1.94
N PHE A 20 20.93 -0.27 -0.85
CA PHE A 20 19.91 -1.24 -0.45
C PHE A 20 18.58 -0.56 -0.05
N SER A 21 18.61 0.54 0.67
CA SER A 21 17.39 1.28 1.00
C SER A 21 16.73 1.87 -0.22
N ARG A 22 17.51 2.33 -1.21
CA ARG A 22 16.97 2.81 -2.48
C ARG A 22 16.29 1.69 -3.27
N GLN A 23 16.89 0.51 -3.29
CA GLN A 23 16.26 -0.67 -3.91
C GLN A 23 14.96 -1.03 -3.22
N ALA A 24 14.93 -1.02 -1.90
CA ALA A 24 13.71 -1.27 -1.12
C ALA A 24 12.63 -0.23 -1.45
N TYR A 25 13.01 1.03 -1.54
CA TYR A 25 12.10 2.10 -1.95
C TYR A 25 11.48 1.81 -3.31
N HIS A 26 12.28 1.46 -4.31
CA HIS A 26 11.77 1.19 -5.66
C HIS A 26 10.86 -0.03 -5.72
N ILE A 27 11.17 -1.08 -4.96
CA ILE A 27 10.31 -2.27 -4.86
C ILE A 27 8.94 -1.89 -4.29
N LEU A 28 8.93 -1.19 -3.18
CA LEU A 28 7.69 -0.76 -2.52
C LEU A 28 6.92 0.26 -3.37
N HIS A 29 7.62 1.19 -3.99
CA HIS A 29 7.00 2.20 -4.86
C HIS A 29 6.26 1.54 -6.03
N PHE A 30 6.91 0.59 -6.70
CA PHE A 30 6.28 -0.16 -7.78
C PHE A 30 5.10 -0.99 -7.26
N GLY A 31 5.29 -1.75 -6.19
CA GLY A 31 4.26 -2.65 -5.65
C GLY A 31 3.01 -1.91 -5.19
N PHE A 32 3.19 -0.83 -4.43
CA PHE A 32 2.07 -0.05 -3.92
C PHE A 32 1.44 0.89 -4.94
N SER A 33 2.06 1.05 -6.10
CA SER A 33 1.43 1.71 -7.24
C SER A 33 0.63 0.71 -8.07
N ALA A 34 1.25 -0.42 -8.44
CA ALA A 34 0.65 -1.40 -9.33
C ALA A 34 -0.50 -2.17 -8.67
N ALA A 35 -0.34 -2.60 -7.42
CA ALA A 35 -1.32 -3.45 -6.77
C ALA A 35 -2.70 -2.78 -6.59
N PRO A 36 -2.80 -1.54 -6.08
CA PRO A 36 -4.11 -0.89 -6.00
C PRO A 36 -4.76 -0.68 -7.36
N ILE A 37 -3.98 -0.37 -8.39
CA ILE A 37 -4.51 -0.21 -9.75
C ILE A 37 -5.10 -1.54 -10.24
N LEU A 38 -4.37 -2.65 -10.07
CA LEU A 38 -4.83 -3.96 -10.50
C LEU A 38 -6.06 -4.43 -9.71
N PHE A 39 -6.05 -4.26 -8.40
CA PHE A 39 -7.21 -4.61 -7.57
C PHE A 39 -8.42 -3.72 -7.88
N GLY A 40 -8.19 -2.44 -8.12
CA GLY A 40 -9.24 -1.51 -8.50
C GLY A 40 -9.86 -1.87 -9.84
N LEU A 41 -9.05 -2.21 -10.84
CA LEU A 41 -9.54 -2.68 -12.14
C LEU A 41 -10.33 -3.99 -11.99
N ASP A 42 -9.84 -4.92 -11.18
CA ASP A 42 -10.51 -6.20 -11.00
C ASP A 42 -11.88 -6.07 -10.33
N LYS A 43 -12.11 -5.00 -9.57
CA LYS A 43 -13.44 -4.74 -9.00
C LYS A 43 -14.51 -4.49 -10.05
N PHE A 44 -14.12 -4.09 -11.25
CA PHE A 44 -15.04 -4.00 -12.39
C PHE A 44 -15.18 -5.34 -13.14
N LEU A 45 -14.16 -6.20 -13.09
CA LEU A 45 -14.11 -7.43 -13.86
C LEU A 45 -14.48 -8.67 -13.04
N ASN A 46 -14.20 -8.66 -11.72
CA ASN A 46 -14.37 -9.80 -10.80
C ASN A 46 -13.72 -11.10 -11.32
N LEU A 47 -12.53 -10.98 -11.89
CA LEU A 47 -11.77 -12.13 -12.39
C LEU A 47 -11.03 -12.87 -11.27
N MET A 48 -10.52 -12.14 -10.30
CA MET A 48 -9.78 -12.71 -9.17
C MET A 48 -10.72 -13.23 -8.11
N THR A 49 -11.78 -12.50 -7.80
CA THR A 49 -12.76 -12.87 -6.79
C THR A 49 -14.03 -12.00 -6.93
N ASN A 50 -15.10 -12.40 -6.26
CA ASN A 50 -16.27 -11.55 -6.14
C ASN A 50 -16.06 -10.60 -4.94
N TRP A 51 -15.64 -9.39 -5.24
CA TRP A 51 -15.26 -8.40 -4.23
C TRP A 51 -16.39 -8.01 -3.28
N SER A 52 -17.64 -8.07 -3.75
CA SER A 52 -18.81 -7.77 -2.92
C SER A 52 -18.90 -8.65 -1.68
N ASN A 53 -18.34 -9.86 -1.75
CA ASN A 53 -18.38 -10.81 -0.63
C ASN A 53 -17.54 -10.36 0.57
N TYR A 54 -16.62 -9.42 0.39
CA TYR A 54 -15.77 -8.91 1.47
C TYR A 54 -16.39 -7.74 2.23
N LEU A 55 -17.53 -7.22 1.79
CA LEU A 55 -18.24 -6.17 2.51
C LEU A 55 -18.97 -6.73 3.71
N ALA A 56 -18.77 -6.11 4.88
CA ALA A 56 -19.53 -6.45 6.07
C ALA A 56 -21.01 -6.18 5.86
N PRO A 57 -21.92 -7.00 6.45
CA PRO A 57 -23.36 -6.80 6.27
C PRO A 57 -23.87 -5.41 6.65
N TRP A 58 -23.28 -4.78 7.67
CA TRP A 58 -23.68 -3.44 8.07
C TRP A 58 -23.34 -2.40 6.99
N THR A 59 -22.22 -2.58 6.29
CA THR A 59 -21.85 -1.71 5.16
C THR A 59 -22.86 -1.84 4.04
N VAL A 60 -23.26 -3.06 3.70
CA VAL A 60 -24.24 -3.32 2.64
C VAL A 60 -25.58 -2.67 2.97
N ARG A 61 -26.02 -2.75 4.23
CA ARG A 61 -27.26 -2.08 4.67
C ARG A 61 -27.19 -0.57 4.51
N PHE A 62 -26.01 0.00 4.75
CA PHE A 62 -25.82 1.45 4.68
C PHE A 62 -25.76 1.95 3.24
N VAL A 63 -25.06 1.23 2.35
CA VAL A 63 -24.83 1.68 0.95
C VAL A 63 -25.90 1.19 -0.03
N GLY A 64 -26.65 0.15 0.31
CA GLY A 64 -27.75 -0.39 -0.48
C GLY A 64 -27.32 -1.34 -1.58
N ASN A 65 -26.48 -0.92 -2.51
CA ASN A 65 -26.02 -1.74 -3.64
C ASN A 65 -24.52 -2.04 -3.50
N ALA A 66 -24.21 -3.31 -3.16
CA ALA A 66 -22.85 -3.74 -2.92
C ALA A 66 -21.97 -3.65 -4.17
N HIS A 67 -22.49 -4.02 -5.34
CA HIS A 67 -21.71 -3.97 -6.59
C HIS A 67 -21.40 -2.54 -7.01
N ALA A 68 -22.38 -1.64 -6.93
CA ALA A 68 -22.17 -0.23 -7.26
C ALA A 68 -21.15 0.40 -6.29
N PHE A 69 -21.22 0.06 -5.01
CA PHE A 69 -20.26 0.52 -4.02
C PHE A 69 -18.84 0.00 -4.32
N MET A 70 -18.71 -1.27 -4.72
CA MET A 70 -17.42 -1.85 -5.12
C MET A 70 -16.81 -1.15 -6.34
N TYR A 71 -17.63 -0.73 -7.29
CA TYR A 71 -17.13 0.05 -8.42
C TYR A 71 -16.54 1.38 -7.95
N GLY A 72 -17.21 2.05 -7.01
CA GLY A 72 -16.68 3.27 -6.40
C GLY A 72 -15.35 3.03 -5.68
N ILE A 73 -15.26 1.94 -4.91
CA ILE A 73 -14.02 1.53 -4.26
C ILE A 73 -12.93 1.26 -5.28
N GLY A 74 -13.26 0.60 -6.40
CA GLY A 74 -12.31 0.33 -7.48
C GLY A 74 -11.73 1.61 -8.07
N VAL A 75 -12.55 2.64 -8.28
CA VAL A 75 -12.08 3.95 -8.76
C VAL A 75 -11.13 4.58 -7.73
N VAL A 76 -11.48 4.54 -6.44
CA VAL A 76 -10.63 5.09 -5.36
C VAL A 76 -9.28 4.38 -5.34
N GLU A 77 -9.27 3.07 -5.50
CA GLU A 77 -8.02 2.30 -5.49
C GLU A 77 -7.13 2.62 -6.70
N ILE A 78 -7.72 2.78 -7.88
CA ILE A 78 -6.96 3.17 -9.08
C ILE A 78 -6.35 4.56 -8.85
N VAL A 79 -7.11 5.51 -8.34
CA VAL A 79 -6.62 6.85 -8.04
C VAL A 79 -5.52 6.80 -6.98
N ALA A 80 -5.69 5.99 -5.94
CA ALA A 80 -4.68 5.82 -4.89
C ALA A 80 -3.37 5.26 -5.45
N GLY A 81 -3.44 4.26 -6.34
CA GLY A 81 -2.26 3.70 -6.98
C GLY A 81 -1.53 4.72 -7.86
N ILE A 82 -2.28 5.52 -8.61
CA ILE A 82 -1.71 6.62 -9.41
C ILE A 82 -1.06 7.65 -8.49
N LEU A 83 -1.70 7.99 -7.39
CA LEU A 83 -1.15 8.94 -6.41
C LEU A 83 0.17 8.42 -5.82
N VAL A 84 0.26 7.13 -5.48
CA VAL A 84 1.50 6.51 -5.01
C VAL A 84 2.59 6.64 -6.07
N TRP A 85 2.24 6.42 -7.33
CA TRP A 85 3.20 6.53 -8.43
C TRP A 85 3.75 7.96 -8.56
N LEU A 86 2.87 8.96 -8.53
CA LEU A 86 3.24 10.36 -8.74
C LEU A 86 3.82 11.02 -7.49
N LYS A 87 3.28 10.70 -6.32
CA LYS A 87 3.65 11.29 -5.03
C LYS A 87 3.69 10.20 -3.96
N PRO A 88 4.74 9.35 -3.96
CA PRO A 88 4.78 8.19 -3.06
C PRO A 88 4.71 8.56 -1.57
N ARG A 89 5.26 9.70 -1.17
CA ARG A 89 5.21 10.14 0.22
C ARG A 89 3.77 10.35 0.70
N TRP A 90 2.96 11.03 -0.09
CA TRP A 90 1.55 11.27 0.25
C TRP A 90 0.68 10.06 -0.05
N GLY A 91 0.88 9.44 -1.22
CA GLY A 91 0.10 8.28 -1.65
C GLY A 91 0.22 7.09 -0.71
N SER A 92 1.41 6.83 -0.18
CA SER A 92 1.62 5.73 0.76
C SER A 92 0.80 5.89 2.05
N TYR A 93 0.71 7.10 2.58
CA TYR A 93 -0.11 7.34 3.78
C TYR A 93 -1.60 7.29 3.46
N VAL A 94 -2.02 7.73 2.27
CA VAL A 94 -3.41 7.55 1.81
C VAL A 94 -3.75 6.06 1.74
N VAL A 95 -2.86 5.25 1.16
CA VAL A 95 -3.04 3.80 1.10
C VAL A 95 -3.07 3.19 2.50
N ALA A 96 -2.21 3.66 3.41
CA ALA A 96 -2.21 3.17 4.79
C ALA A 96 -3.54 3.42 5.49
N VAL A 97 -4.10 4.61 5.38
CA VAL A 97 -5.41 4.95 5.94
C VAL A 97 -6.52 4.12 5.29
N TRP A 98 -6.44 3.94 3.98
CA TRP A 98 -7.39 3.10 3.24
C TRP A 98 -7.36 1.64 3.72
N LEU A 99 -6.16 1.09 3.92
CA LEU A 99 -6.00 -0.27 4.46
C LEU A 99 -6.56 -0.40 5.87
N LEU A 100 -6.41 0.63 6.72
CA LEU A 100 -7.04 0.63 8.04
C LEU A 100 -8.56 0.52 7.92
N GLY A 101 -9.16 1.23 6.99
CA GLY A 101 -10.61 1.14 6.74
C GLY A 101 -11.03 -0.25 6.29
N ILE A 102 -10.27 -0.86 5.39
CA ILE A 102 -10.54 -2.23 4.92
C ILE A 102 -10.41 -3.22 6.09
N ILE A 103 -9.35 -3.12 6.88
CA ILE A 103 -9.13 -3.99 8.04
C ILE A 103 -10.28 -3.86 9.02
N PHE A 104 -10.73 -2.64 9.32
CA PHE A 104 -11.88 -2.42 10.19
C PHE A 104 -13.13 -3.13 9.66
N ASN A 105 -13.42 -2.98 8.37
CA ASN A 105 -14.55 -3.68 7.73
C ASN A 105 -14.43 -5.19 7.91
N LEU A 106 -13.26 -5.77 7.64
CA LEU A 106 -13.03 -7.22 7.71
C LEU A 106 -13.11 -7.74 9.16
N LEU A 107 -12.64 -6.97 10.13
CA LEU A 107 -12.72 -7.37 11.54
C LEU A 107 -14.16 -7.38 12.07
N THR A 108 -15.05 -6.59 11.48
CA THR A 108 -16.46 -6.59 11.84
C THR A 108 -17.27 -7.65 11.11
N TYR A 109 -16.60 -8.47 10.28
CA TYR A 109 -17.23 -9.50 9.46
C TYR A 109 -16.50 -10.83 9.64
N PRO A 110 -17.04 -11.77 10.43
CA PRO A 110 -16.39 -13.08 10.65
C PRO A 110 -16.18 -13.84 9.34
N GLY A 111 -15.03 -14.49 9.21
CA GLY A 111 -14.69 -15.32 8.05
C GLY A 111 -13.56 -14.76 7.18
N PHE A 112 -13.13 -13.51 7.38
CA PHE A 112 -12.06 -12.88 6.59
C PHE A 112 -10.92 -12.33 7.46
N TYR A 113 -10.72 -12.91 8.64
CA TYR A 113 -9.64 -12.48 9.54
C TYR A 113 -8.25 -12.75 8.96
N ASP A 114 -8.13 -13.79 8.12
CA ASP A 114 -6.90 -14.08 7.38
C ASP A 114 -6.56 -12.95 6.41
N VAL A 115 -7.56 -12.42 5.71
CA VAL A 115 -7.39 -11.28 4.80
C VAL A 115 -7.03 -10.02 5.59
N ALA A 116 -7.69 -9.80 6.73
CA ALA A 116 -7.38 -8.66 7.61
C ALA A 116 -5.92 -8.70 8.08
N LEU A 117 -5.39 -9.87 8.41
CA LEU A 117 -4.00 -10.04 8.83
C LEU A 117 -3.04 -9.72 7.68
N ARG A 118 -3.36 -10.19 6.46
CA ARG A 118 -2.56 -9.86 5.26
C ARG A 118 -2.55 -8.36 5.00
N ASP A 119 -3.71 -7.72 5.11
CA ASP A 119 -3.82 -6.28 4.89
C ASP A 119 -3.07 -5.48 5.95
N PHE A 120 -2.97 -6.01 7.18
CA PHE A 120 -2.12 -5.42 8.21
C PHE A 120 -0.64 -5.43 7.78
N GLY A 121 -0.17 -6.54 7.18
CA GLY A 121 1.18 -6.59 6.61
C GLY A 121 1.38 -5.57 5.50
N LEU A 122 0.38 -5.40 4.64
CA LEU A 122 0.41 -4.36 3.60
C LEU A 122 0.41 -2.96 4.19
N LEU A 123 -0.31 -2.73 5.27
CA LEU A 123 -0.29 -1.46 5.99
C LEU A 123 1.12 -1.11 6.47
N LEU A 124 1.83 -2.07 7.05
CA LEU A 124 3.22 -1.87 7.48
C LEU A 124 4.12 -1.53 6.28
N GLY A 125 3.91 -2.22 5.15
CA GLY A 125 4.64 -1.92 3.92
C GLY A 125 4.37 -0.51 3.39
N ALA A 126 3.11 -0.06 3.43
CA ALA A 126 2.74 1.29 3.01
C ALA A 126 3.40 2.34 3.91
N LEU A 127 3.44 2.11 5.22
CA LEU A 127 4.12 3.01 6.15
C LEU A 127 5.63 3.04 5.89
N ALA A 128 6.23 1.88 5.60
CA ALA A 128 7.64 1.81 5.25
C ALA A 128 7.95 2.60 3.98
N LEU A 129 7.09 2.50 2.95
CA LEU A 129 7.23 3.30 1.74
C LEU A 129 7.15 4.78 2.06
N GLY A 130 6.21 5.19 2.90
CA GLY A 130 6.08 6.58 3.32
C GLY A 130 7.36 7.12 3.98
N ARG A 131 7.96 6.32 4.85
CA ARG A 131 9.21 6.71 5.52
C ARG A 131 10.39 6.77 4.55
N LEU A 132 10.52 5.80 3.65
CA LEU A 132 11.59 5.82 2.63
C LEU A 132 11.40 6.98 1.65
N SER A 133 10.18 7.34 1.36
CA SER A 133 9.87 8.45 0.45
C SER A 133 10.34 9.81 0.99
N GLU A 134 10.51 9.96 2.29
CA GLU A 134 11.09 11.18 2.87
C GLU A 134 12.52 11.42 2.35
N VAL A 135 13.23 10.36 2.01
CA VAL A 135 14.62 10.45 1.52
C VAL A 135 14.68 10.45 -0.01
N TYR A 136 13.86 9.63 -0.67
CA TYR A 136 14.04 9.33 -2.10
C TYR A 136 13.03 9.99 -3.03
N GLN A 137 11.92 10.50 -2.52
CA GLN A 137 11.00 11.23 -3.38
C GLN A 137 11.60 12.58 -3.76
N LYS A 138 11.66 12.84 -5.06
CA LYS A 138 12.02 14.16 -5.59
C LYS A 138 10.72 14.93 -5.85
N ASP A 139 10.61 16.08 -5.26
CA ASP A 139 9.49 16.98 -5.48
C ASP A 139 9.57 17.68 -6.83
#